data_48874d048d7feeb8412423f3aae24b53
#
_entry.id   48874d048d7feeb8412423f3aae24b53
#
_cell.length_a   1.000
_cell.length_b   1.000
_cell.length_c   1.000
_cell.angle_alpha   90.00
_cell.angle_beta   90.00
_cell.angle_gamma   90.00
#
_symmetry.space_group_name_H-M   'P 1'
#
loop_
_entity.id
_entity.type
_entity.pdbx_description
1 polymer ?
#
loop_
_entity_poly.entity_id
_entity_poly.type
_entity_poly.pdbx_seq_one_letter_code
_entity_poly.pdbx_strand_id
1 'polypeptide(L)'
;RRSGLKVECRVKGFADFGAVEWVLNFKNLSDANSATIEQVKVVDLNLTSPGEGGFTVHYADGSHVSKADFHQRTKVLAPGDSLYMAPEGGRSSQNAFPFFNIEAPDGRGAMVAVGWSGTWFADVAAGTKGGVALSAGQKNLSAYLYPSEAIRTPSVCLLFWQGENRFAGHNAFRRFILAHHTRKIDGKPARYPVSTSFNYGDPAPCNEYTCLTTDYAIALIRRYEQFDIVPEVFWLDAGWYEQAADYKNQKNWANTVGNWKVDRERFPDGLKPVADEVHRVGAKFMVWFEPERVVKGSQWAVEHPEWMVDVGADQYLFDLGNPEAREWMCDYIGDFIEQSGIDYYRQDFNMEPAWFWAKNDEPGRAGIREIRHIEGLYAFWDYLLE
;
A
#
# COMPACT_ATOMS: atom_id res chain seq x y z
N ARG A 1 17.78 35.91 -3.52
CA ARG A 1 16.66 35.77 -4.51
C ARG A 1 15.63 34.85 -3.90
N ARG A 2 14.35 35.21 -3.88
CA ARG A 2 13.28 34.28 -3.50
C ARG A 2 13.16 33.24 -4.63
N SER A 3 13.26 31.96 -4.28
CA SER A 3 13.28 30.85 -5.25
C SER A 3 11.94 30.63 -5.97
N GLY A 4 10.86 31.29 -5.54
CA GLY A 4 9.51 31.00 -6.00
C GLY A 4 8.94 29.67 -5.48
N LEU A 5 9.74 28.84 -4.79
CA LEU A 5 9.30 27.59 -4.21
C LEU A 5 8.69 27.82 -2.82
N LYS A 6 7.41 27.48 -2.64
CA LYS A 6 6.75 27.41 -1.33
C LYS A 6 6.95 26.01 -0.75
N VAL A 7 7.41 25.95 0.49
CA VAL A 7 7.44 24.72 1.30
C VAL A 7 6.47 24.90 2.46
N GLU A 8 5.53 23.99 2.62
CA GLU A 8 4.54 23.98 3.69
C GLU A 8 4.67 22.67 4.46
N CYS A 9 4.91 22.77 5.77
CA CYS A 9 4.89 21.62 6.68
C CYS A 9 3.52 21.59 7.37
N ARG A 10 2.76 20.54 7.14
CA ARG A 10 1.49 20.27 7.85
C ARG A 10 1.76 19.31 8.98
N VAL A 11 1.52 19.77 10.20
CA VAL A 11 1.83 19.05 11.44
C VAL A 11 0.54 18.76 12.19
N LYS A 12 0.41 17.54 12.72
CA LYS A 12 -0.67 17.10 13.60
C LYS A 12 -0.08 16.50 14.87
N GLY A 13 -0.44 17.06 16.03
CA GLY A 13 -0.06 16.53 17.33
C GLY A 13 -1.18 15.68 17.94
N PHE A 14 -0.81 14.62 18.68
CA PHE A 14 -1.70 13.70 19.37
C PHE A 14 -1.28 13.63 20.85
N ALA A 15 -1.86 14.52 21.66
CA ALA A 15 -1.46 14.68 23.07
C ALA A 15 -1.72 13.44 23.91
N ASP A 16 -2.72 12.63 23.56
CA ASP A 16 -3.11 11.40 24.25
C ASP A 16 -2.09 10.25 24.07
N PHE A 17 -1.22 10.35 23.07
CA PHE A 17 -0.18 9.35 22.79
C PHE A 17 1.25 9.90 22.81
N GLY A 18 1.44 11.21 23.01
CA GLY A 18 2.76 11.81 22.82
C GLY A 18 3.30 11.64 21.40
N ALA A 19 2.42 11.68 20.41
CA ALA A 19 2.75 11.47 19.02
C ALA A 19 2.61 12.75 18.20
N VAL A 20 3.41 12.84 17.14
CA VAL A 20 3.36 13.91 16.16
C VAL A 20 3.54 13.35 14.76
N GLU A 21 2.73 13.83 13.82
CA GLU A 21 2.81 13.51 12.41
C GLU A 21 3.00 14.76 11.59
N TRP A 22 3.71 14.63 10.47
CA TRP A 22 3.81 15.72 9.50
C TRP A 22 4.08 15.24 8.09
N VAL A 23 3.79 16.12 7.15
CA VAL A 23 4.07 15.97 5.73
C VAL A 23 4.56 17.30 5.18
N LEU A 24 5.50 17.25 4.24
CA LEU A 24 5.95 18.44 3.51
C LEU A 24 5.21 18.51 2.17
N ASN A 25 4.78 19.73 1.82
CA ASN A 25 4.22 20.03 0.51
C ASN A 25 5.11 21.09 -0.15
N PHE A 26 5.48 20.87 -1.39
CA PHE A 26 6.23 21.81 -2.23
C PHE A 26 5.31 22.34 -3.31
N LYS A 27 5.33 23.64 -3.55
CA LYS A 27 4.59 24.27 -4.64
C LYS A 27 5.46 25.32 -5.32
N ASN A 28 5.56 25.25 -6.64
CA ASN A 28 6.19 26.30 -7.43
C ASN A 28 5.19 27.45 -7.64
N LEU A 29 5.53 28.64 -7.12
CA LEU A 29 4.73 29.85 -7.24
C LEU A 29 5.26 30.81 -8.32
N SER A 30 6.31 30.40 -9.06
CA SER A 30 6.90 31.22 -10.13
C SER A 30 6.33 30.83 -11.51
N ASP A 31 6.54 31.70 -12.50
CA ASP A 31 6.15 31.49 -13.89
C ASP A 31 7.19 30.66 -14.68
N ALA A 32 8.24 30.18 -14.03
CA ALA A 32 9.29 29.33 -14.60
C ALA A 32 9.44 28.04 -13.78
N ASN A 33 10.15 27.05 -14.34
CA ASN A 33 10.50 25.86 -13.58
C ASN A 33 11.25 26.20 -12.30
N SER A 34 10.97 25.47 -11.24
CA SER A 34 11.68 25.64 -9.97
C SER A 34 13.16 25.20 -10.09
N ALA A 35 13.97 25.54 -9.09
CA ALA A 35 15.21 24.81 -8.87
C ALA A 35 14.90 23.33 -8.57
N THR A 36 15.88 22.46 -8.83
CA THR A 36 15.79 21.03 -8.53
C THR A 36 15.61 20.83 -7.02
N ILE A 37 14.62 20.02 -6.67
CA ILE A 37 14.34 19.55 -5.32
C ILE A 37 14.92 18.14 -5.22
N GLU A 38 15.87 17.94 -4.35
CA GLU A 38 16.56 16.66 -4.18
C GLU A 38 16.98 16.42 -2.73
N GLN A 39 17.29 15.18 -2.38
CA GLN A 39 17.72 14.79 -1.03
C GLN A 39 16.74 15.22 0.07
N VAL A 40 15.45 15.12 -0.22
CA VAL A 40 14.39 15.56 0.69
C VAL A 40 14.33 14.64 1.90
N LYS A 41 14.74 15.17 3.04
CA LYS A 41 14.57 14.53 4.34
C LYS A 41 13.33 15.10 5.01
N VAL A 42 12.28 14.29 5.11
CA VAL A 42 11.06 14.68 5.83
C VAL A 42 11.31 14.68 7.32
N VAL A 43 12.18 13.78 7.78
CA VAL A 43 12.79 13.77 9.12
C VAL A 43 14.28 14.01 8.97
N ASP A 44 14.84 14.91 9.77
CA ASP A 44 16.28 15.11 9.95
C ASP A 44 16.50 15.66 11.35
N LEU A 45 16.69 14.78 12.32
CA LEU A 45 16.80 15.15 13.72
C LEU A 45 17.76 14.23 14.50
N ASN A 46 18.20 14.72 15.66
CA ASN A 46 19.03 13.95 16.58
C ASN A 46 18.23 13.58 17.83
N LEU A 47 18.25 12.30 18.17
CA LEU A 47 17.74 11.79 19.43
C LEU A 47 18.90 11.61 20.40
N THR A 48 18.76 12.11 21.62
CA THR A 48 19.77 11.99 22.67
C THR A 48 19.19 11.36 23.92
N SER A 49 20.04 10.68 24.69
CA SER A 49 19.70 10.10 25.98
C SER A 49 20.77 10.45 27.00
N PRO A 50 20.40 10.75 28.27
CA PRO A 50 21.36 10.91 29.34
C PRO A 50 21.94 9.58 29.85
N GLY A 51 21.36 8.43 29.45
CA GLY A 51 21.83 7.10 29.83
C GLY A 51 23.15 6.73 29.15
N GLU A 52 23.98 5.98 29.84
CA GLU A 52 25.17 5.36 29.25
C GLU A 52 24.79 4.15 28.41
N GLY A 53 25.40 3.97 27.24
CA GLY A 53 25.16 2.85 26.33
C GLY A 53 24.73 3.27 24.92
N GLY A 54 24.55 2.30 24.06
CA GLY A 54 24.12 2.48 22.68
C GLY A 54 22.60 2.48 22.54
N PHE A 55 22.10 3.16 21.52
CA PHE A 55 20.71 3.02 21.09
C PHE A 55 20.50 1.67 20.42
N THR A 56 19.32 1.12 20.59
CA THR A 56 18.89 -0.13 19.95
C THR A 56 17.77 0.15 18.98
N VAL A 57 17.90 -0.33 17.74
CA VAL A 57 16.84 -0.25 16.74
C VAL A 57 16.18 -1.62 16.61
N HIS A 58 14.86 -1.67 16.85
CA HIS A 58 14.02 -2.83 16.61
C HIS A 58 13.21 -2.57 15.33
N TYR A 59 13.41 -3.41 14.34
CA TYR A 59 12.82 -3.27 13.01
C TYR A 59 12.40 -4.64 12.47
N ALA A 60 11.77 -4.68 11.32
CA ALA A 60 11.43 -5.92 10.64
C ALA A 60 11.84 -5.85 9.17
N ASP A 61 12.18 -7.01 8.63
CA ASP A 61 12.26 -7.20 7.19
C ASP A 61 10.86 -6.94 6.59
N GLY A 62 10.81 -6.59 5.32
CA GLY A 62 9.56 -6.54 4.59
C GLY A 62 9.11 -7.91 4.11
N SER A 63 8.23 -7.92 3.11
CA SER A 63 7.73 -9.14 2.48
C SER A 63 8.35 -9.38 1.12
N HIS A 64 8.67 -10.65 0.85
CA HIS A 64 8.99 -11.23 -0.46
C HIS A 64 8.09 -12.42 -0.79
N VAL A 65 6.97 -12.56 -0.08
CA VAL A 65 6.07 -13.72 -0.16
C VAL A 65 6.83 -15.00 0.21
N SER A 66 7.47 -14.99 1.36
CA SER A 66 8.25 -16.09 1.88
C SER A 66 7.94 -16.37 3.36
N LYS A 67 8.41 -17.52 3.87
CA LYS A 67 8.29 -17.85 5.30
C LYS A 67 9.06 -16.91 6.23
N ALA A 68 9.99 -16.12 5.68
CA ALA A 68 10.81 -15.15 6.41
C ALA A 68 10.21 -13.74 6.42
N ASP A 69 9.04 -13.54 5.82
CA ASP A 69 8.37 -12.25 5.77
C ASP A 69 8.16 -11.66 7.16
N PHE A 70 8.38 -10.36 7.28
CA PHE A 70 8.24 -9.58 8.52
C PHE A 70 9.10 -10.10 9.68
N HIS A 71 10.24 -10.77 9.36
CA HIS A 71 11.15 -11.27 10.38
C HIS A 71 11.69 -10.11 11.24
N GLN A 72 11.53 -10.24 12.57
CA GLN A 72 11.96 -9.21 13.52
C GLN A 72 13.47 -9.18 13.66
N ARG A 73 14.03 -7.98 13.62
CA ARG A 73 15.46 -7.70 13.75
C ARG A 73 15.71 -6.72 14.90
N THR A 74 16.89 -6.83 15.46
CA THR A 74 17.38 -5.89 16.47
C THR A 74 18.83 -5.56 16.18
N LYS A 75 19.17 -4.27 16.19
CA LYS A 75 20.55 -3.78 16.04
C LYS A 75 20.88 -2.80 17.16
N VAL A 76 21.88 -3.14 17.97
CA VAL A 76 22.51 -2.21 18.89
C VAL A 76 23.51 -1.38 18.08
N LEU A 77 23.41 -0.07 18.14
CA LEU A 77 24.26 0.84 17.39
C LEU A 77 25.48 1.23 18.25
N ALA A 78 26.66 0.77 17.88
CA ALA A 78 27.92 1.28 18.40
C ALA A 78 28.26 2.66 17.78
N PRO A 79 29.10 3.50 18.41
CA PRO A 79 29.53 4.77 17.83
C PRO A 79 30.07 4.62 16.41
N GLY A 80 29.47 5.34 15.45
CA GLY A 80 29.80 5.26 14.02
C GLY A 80 29.02 4.21 13.23
N ASP A 81 28.20 3.36 13.87
CA ASP A 81 27.29 2.47 13.17
C ASP A 81 26.11 3.20 12.55
N SER A 82 25.58 2.64 11.48
CA SER A 82 24.28 3.08 10.90
C SER A 82 23.41 1.89 10.51
N LEU A 83 22.12 2.13 10.42
CA LEU A 83 21.12 1.23 9.88
C LEU A 83 20.30 1.97 8.82
N TYR A 84 20.50 1.58 7.57
CA TYR A 84 19.73 2.08 6.45
C TYR A 84 18.61 1.08 6.10
N MET A 85 17.39 1.58 5.95
CA MET A 85 16.19 0.82 5.59
C MET A 85 15.51 1.48 4.39
N ALA A 86 15.16 0.69 3.40
CA ALA A 86 14.40 1.16 2.23
C ALA A 86 13.73 -0.04 1.56
N PRO A 87 12.50 0.11 1.04
CA PRO A 87 11.90 -0.91 0.20
C PRO A 87 12.59 -0.97 -1.17
N GLU A 88 12.45 -2.10 -1.82
CA GLU A 88 12.81 -2.31 -3.23
C GLU A 88 11.54 -2.45 -4.07
N GLY A 89 11.66 -2.42 -5.40
CA GLY A 89 10.55 -2.70 -6.31
C GLY A 89 9.39 -1.68 -6.32
N GLY A 90 9.33 -0.73 -5.39
CA GLY A 90 8.31 0.32 -5.35
C GLY A 90 7.11 0.03 -4.44
N ARG A 91 7.05 -1.14 -3.79
CA ARG A 91 6.03 -1.44 -2.78
C ARG A 91 6.58 -1.13 -1.39
N SER A 92 5.85 -0.40 -0.58
CA SER A 92 6.34 0.22 0.66
C SER A 92 6.84 -0.75 1.74
N SER A 93 6.44 -2.01 1.70
CA SER A 93 6.86 -3.04 2.65
C SER A 93 7.65 -4.19 2.01
N GLN A 94 8.14 -4.02 0.79
CA GLN A 94 9.03 -5.00 0.16
C GLN A 94 10.45 -4.82 0.72
N ASN A 95 11.04 -5.88 1.29
CA ASN A 95 12.36 -5.93 1.92
C ASN A 95 12.53 -5.16 3.24
N ALA A 96 11.85 -4.04 3.43
CA ALA A 96 11.91 -3.23 4.65
C ALA A 96 10.49 -2.88 5.12
N PHE A 97 10.24 -3.00 6.42
CA PHE A 97 8.94 -2.64 6.99
C PHE A 97 8.97 -1.17 7.45
N PRO A 98 7.95 -0.34 7.11
CA PRO A 98 7.99 1.10 7.30
C PRO A 98 7.78 1.57 8.75
N PHE A 99 7.78 0.65 9.71
CA PHE A 99 7.62 0.91 11.14
C PHE A 99 8.79 0.31 11.91
N PHE A 100 9.44 1.11 12.73
CA PHE A 100 10.55 0.66 13.57
C PHE A 100 10.59 1.42 14.90
N ASN A 101 11.31 0.89 15.87
CA ASN A 101 11.42 1.44 17.22
C ASN A 101 12.87 1.74 17.55
N ILE A 102 13.17 2.95 17.94
CA ILE A 102 14.48 3.38 18.44
C ILE A 102 14.39 3.44 19.96
N GLU A 103 15.06 2.53 20.66
CA GLU A 103 15.12 2.44 22.11
C GLU A 103 16.42 3.05 22.61
N ALA A 104 16.30 4.01 23.52
CA ALA A 104 17.43 4.63 24.21
C ALA A 104 17.82 3.80 25.44
N PRO A 105 19.09 3.90 25.90
CA PRO A 105 19.60 3.10 27.02
C PRO A 105 18.94 3.41 28.38
N ASP A 106 18.18 4.50 28.47
CA ASP A 106 17.48 4.92 29.70
C ASP A 106 16.00 4.50 29.77
N GLY A 107 15.55 3.58 28.89
CA GLY A 107 14.16 3.09 28.86
C GLY A 107 13.17 4.03 28.21
N ARG A 108 13.65 5.07 27.50
CA ARG A 108 12.84 5.91 26.60
C ARG A 108 13.02 5.45 25.16
N GLY A 109 12.12 5.84 24.29
CA GLY A 109 12.26 5.54 22.88
C GLY A 109 11.29 6.31 22.00
N ALA A 110 11.42 6.06 20.70
CA ALA A 110 10.54 6.60 19.68
C ALA A 110 10.14 5.51 18.69
N MET A 111 8.85 5.29 18.54
CA MET A 111 8.31 4.61 17.36
C MET A 111 8.36 5.56 16.18
N VAL A 112 8.85 5.08 15.08
CA VAL A 112 8.96 5.82 13.81
C VAL A 112 8.12 5.10 12.77
N ALA A 113 7.29 5.83 12.05
CA ALA A 113 6.51 5.31 10.94
C ALA A 113 6.67 6.21 9.71
N VAL A 114 6.91 5.60 8.55
CA VAL A 114 6.96 6.29 7.26
C VAL A 114 5.69 5.95 6.49
N GLY A 115 4.82 6.94 6.32
CA GLY A 115 3.51 6.80 5.66
C GLY A 115 3.63 7.12 4.16
N TRP A 116 4.02 6.12 3.40
CA TRP A 116 4.16 6.20 1.95
C TRP A 116 3.97 4.82 1.31
N SER A 117 3.14 4.72 0.28
CA SER A 117 2.90 3.45 -0.44
C SER A 117 3.90 3.17 -1.56
N GLY A 118 4.86 4.06 -1.78
CA GLY A 118 5.97 3.93 -2.74
C GLY A 118 7.32 3.70 -2.08
N THR A 119 8.38 4.22 -2.70
CA THR A 119 9.77 4.08 -2.24
C THR A 119 10.14 5.15 -1.22
N TRP A 120 10.44 4.74 -0.01
CA TRP A 120 10.93 5.58 1.08
C TRP A 120 12.34 5.15 1.51
N PHE A 121 12.98 5.95 2.33
CA PHE A 121 14.17 5.55 3.07
C PHE A 121 14.09 6.00 4.53
N ALA A 122 14.79 5.29 5.40
CA ALA A 122 15.13 5.73 6.74
C ALA A 122 16.57 5.33 7.06
N ASP A 123 17.31 6.22 7.68
CA ASP A 123 18.67 5.99 8.16
C ASP A 123 18.78 6.39 9.62
N VAL A 124 19.31 5.49 10.44
CA VAL A 124 19.57 5.72 11.86
C VAL A 124 21.06 5.55 12.11
N ALA A 125 21.77 6.64 12.33
CA ALA A 125 23.22 6.65 12.47
C ALA A 125 23.65 7.07 13.89
N ALA A 126 24.48 6.25 14.55
CA ALA A 126 25.01 6.59 15.86
C ALA A 126 26.10 7.66 15.78
N GLY A 127 25.96 8.72 16.56
CA GLY A 127 26.97 9.75 16.71
C GLY A 127 28.17 9.30 17.54
N THR A 128 29.32 9.89 17.32
CA THR A 128 30.54 9.60 18.08
C THR A 128 30.51 10.10 19.54
N LYS A 129 29.56 10.99 19.85
CA LYS A 129 29.41 11.63 21.19
C LYS A 129 28.15 11.20 21.93
N GLY A 130 27.57 10.06 21.54
CA GLY A 130 26.25 9.60 22.01
C GLY A 130 25.08 10.22 21.20
N GLY A 131 23.92 9.57 21.29
CA GLY A 131 22.76 9.91 20.48
C GLY A 131 22.77 9.26 19.10
N VAL A 132 21.64 9.38 18.39
CA VAL A 132 21.47 8.92 17.03
C VAL A 132 20.87 10.00 16.16
N ALA A 133 21.38 10.13 14.94
CA ALA A 133 20.77 10.91 13.88
C ALA A 133 19.73 10.03 13.17
N LEU A 134 18.50 10.52 13.06
CA LEU A 134 17.43 9.91 12.29
C LEU A 134 17.14 10.77 11.07
N SER A 135 17.24 10.19 9.88
CA SER A 135 16.73 10.81 8.66
C SER A 135 15.80 9.86 7.92
N ALA A 136 14.71 10.39 7.35
CA ALA A 136 13.79 9.62 6.51
C ALA A 136 13.14 10.53 5.48
N GLY A 137 12.72 9.93 4.35
CA GLY A 137 12.08 10.66 3.28
C GLY A 137 11.78 9.80 2.06
N GLN A 138 11.60 10.45 0.92
CA GLN A 138 11.43 9.76 -0.36
C GLN A 138 12.80 9.43 -0.97
N LYS A 139 12.97 8.19 -1.43
CA LYS A 139 14.26 7.66 -1.87
C LYS A 139 14.78 8.30 -3.16
N ASN A 140 13.92 8.55 -4.14
CA ASN A 140 14.34 8.77 -5.53
C ASN A 140 13.98 10.17 -6.08
N LEU A 141 13.63 11.14 -5.22
CA LEU A 141 13.24 12.47 -5.69
C LEU A 141 14.45 13.30 -6.08
N SER A 142 14.52 13.67 -7.37
CA SER A 142 15.42 14.70 -7.91
C SER A 142 14.72 15.39 -9.09
N ALA A 143 13.96 16.45 -8.81
CA ALA A 143 13.05 17.03 -9.79
C ALA A 143 12.86 18.53 -9.62
N TYR A 144 12.67 19.23 -10.74
CA TYR A 144 12.06 20.56 -10.73
C TYR A 144 10.54 20.43 -10.83
N LEU A 145 9.84 21.47 -10.37
CA LEU A 145 8.38 21.61 -10.54
C LEU A 145 8.09 22.63 -11.63
N TYR A 146 7.10 22.30 -12.46
CA TYR A 146 6.53 23.26 -13.43
C TYR A 146 5.86 24.44 -12.71
N PRO A 147 5.57 25.56 -13.41
CA PRO A 147 4.75 26.63 -12.86
C PRO A 147 3.44 26.15 -12.28
N SER A 148 3.11 26.61 -11.07
CA SER A 148 1.92 26.23 -10.31
C SER A 148 1.84 24.77 -9.83
N GLU A 149 2.79 23.91 -10.23
CA GLU A 149 2.82 22.51 -9.82
C GLU A 149 3.10 22.37 -8.32
N ALA A 150 2.46 21.38 -7.71
CA ALA A 150 2.67 21.02 -6.32
C ALA A 150 2.87 19.50 -6.18
N ILE A 151 3.66 19.09 -5.19
CA ILE A 151 3.88 17.71 -4.78
C ILE A 151 3.87 17.60 -3.27
N ARG A 152 3.62 16.39 -2.76
CA ARG A 152 3.81 16.05 -1.35
C ARG A 152 4.94 15.03 -1.17
N THR A 153 5.45 14.96 0.05
CA THR A 153 6.37 13.91 0.47
C THR A 153 5.63 12.74 1.15
N PRO A 154 6.34 11.64 1.48
CA PRO A 154 5.91 10.75 2.55
C PRO A 154 5.48 11.54 3.79
N SER A 155 4.49 11.06 4.53
CA SER A 155 4.26 11.50 5.91
C SER A 155 5.18 10.75 6.86
N VAL A 156 5.48 11.35 8.01
CA VAL A 156 6.23 10.67 9.07
C VAL A 156 5.50 10.84 10.39
N CYS A 157 5.45 9.77 11.17
CA CYS A 157 4.97 9.80 12.55
C CYS A 157 6.11 9.47 13.51
N LEU A 158 6.24 10.25 14.56
CA LEU A 158 7.03 9.92 15.74
C LEU A 158 6.09 9.79 16.95
N LEU A 159 6.17 8.66 17.64
CA LEU A 159 5.48 8.45 18.92
C LEU A 159 6.53 8.18 19.98
N PHE A 160 6.67 9.11 20.93
CA PHE A 160 7.61 8.97 22.04
C PHE A 160 7.00 8.12 23.15
N TRP A 161 7.82 7.25 23.73
CA TRP A 161 7.40 6.34 24.79
C TRP A 161 8.45 6.21 25.89
N GLN A 162 8.03 5.73 27.05
CA GLN A 162 8.88 5.35 28.17
C GLN A 162 8.32 4.07 28.80
N GLY A 163 9.22 3.17 29.18
CA GLY A 163 8.83 1.90 29.82
C GLY A 163 10.02 0.99 30.08
N GLU A 164 9.74 -0.20 30.60
CA GLU A 164 10.77 -1.17 30.97
C GLU A 164 11.46 -1.82 29.75
N ASN A 165 10.79 -1.83 28.61
CA ASN A 165 11.30 -2.45 27.38
C ASN A 165 10.52 -1.97 26.15
N ARG A 166 10.99 -2.36 24.96
CA ARG A 166 10.44 -2.02 23.64
C ARG A 166 8.92 -2.24 23.49
N PHE A 167 8.33 -3.18 24.23
CA PHE A 167 6.89 -3.47 24.11
C PHE A 167 6.01 -2.32 24.62
N ALA A 168 6.53 -1.45 25.48
CA ALA A 168 5.83 -0.22 25.85
C ALA A 168 5.57 0.64 24.61
N GLY A 169 6.58 0.86 23.78
CA GLY A 169 6.46 1.58 22.50
C GLY A 169 5.57 0.86 21.49
N HIS A 170 5.80 -0.43 21.26
CA HIS A 170 4.99 -1.21 20.31
C HIS A 170 3.49 -1.20 20.67
N ASN A 171 3.16 -1.38 21.94
CA ASN A 171 1.77 -1.36 22.39
C ASN A 171 1.15 0.05 22.36
N ALA A 172 1.93 1.09 22.67
CA ALA A 172 1.49 2.47 22.51
C ALA A 172 1.16 2.76 21.05
N PHE A 173 2.03 2.37 20.12
CA PHE A 173 1.84 2.56 18.68
C PHE A 173 0.62 1.80 18.15
N ARG A 174 0.43 0.54 18.55
CA ARG A 174 -0.78 -0.23 18.18
C ARG A 174 -2.06 0.47 18.64
N ARG A 175 -2.11 0.95 19.90
CA ARG A 175 -3.27 1.71 20.41
C ARG A 175 -3.46 3.03 19.65
N PHE A 176 -2.37 3.71 19.31
CA PHE A 176 -2.40 4.94 18.52
C PHE A 176 -3.02 4.71 17.12
N ILE A 177 -2.58 3.66 16.41
CA ILE A 177 -3.15 3.29 15.10
C ILE A 177 -4.65 3.00 15.25
N LEU A 178 -5.05 2.22 16.25
CA LEU A 178 -6.48 1.92 16.48
C LEU A 178 -7.31 3.17 16.80
N ALA A 179 -6.76 4.13 17.54
CA ALA A 179 -7.47 5.34 17.94
C ALA A 179 -7.61 6.37 16.82
N HIS A 180 -6.55 6.55 16.00
CA HIS A 180 -6.41 7.69 15.10
C HIS A 180 -6.32 7.34 13.61
N HIS A 181 -5.94 6.11 13.25
CA HIS A 181 -5.70 5.71 11.84
C HIS A 181 -6.59 4.55 11.38
N THR A 182 -7.17 3.78 12.29
CA THR A 182 -8.12 2.74 11.90
C THR A 182 -9.47 3.36 11.57
N ARG A 183 -10.06 2.97 10.42
CA ARG A 183 -11.43 3.35 10.06
C ARG A 183 -12.39 3.04 11.20
N LYS A 184 -13.31 3.94 11.45
CA LYS A 184 -14.36 3.75 12.45
C LYS A 184 -15.69 3.44 11.77
N ILE A 185 -16.38 2.43 12.28
CA ILE A 185 -17.75 2.08 11.93
C ILE A 185 -18.57 2.27 13.20
N ASP A 186 -19.61 3.10 13.13
CA ASP A 186 -20.45 3.47 14.30
C ASP A 186 -19.63 3.99 15.50
N GLY A 187 -18.57 4.77 15.20
CA GLY A 187 -17.70 5.38 16.21
C GLY A 187 -16.68 4.44 16.87
N LYS A 188 -16.64 3.16 16.50
CA LYS A 188 -15.69 2.17 17.00
C LYS A 188 -14.66 1.82 15.91
N PRO A 189 -13.39 1.52 16.27
CA PRO A 189 -12.42 1.01 15.31
C PRO A 189 -12.98 -0.21 14.59
N ALA A 190 -12.89 -0.22 13.26
CA ALA A 190 -13.25 -1.37 12.45
C ALA A 190 -12.39 -2.58 12.87
N ARG A 191 -13.02 -3.72 13.10
CA ARG A 191 -12.32 -4.97 13.38
C ARG A 191 -12.15 -5.78 12.11
N TYR A 192 -11.17 -6.63 12.09
CA TYR A 192 -11.00 -7.59 11.01
C TYR A 192 -12.07 -8.69 11.13
N PRO A 193 -12.86 -8.90 10.07
CA PRO A 193 -13.87 -9.96 10.07
C PRO A 193 -13.22 -11.35 9.93
N VAL A 194 -13.91 -12.37 10.42
CA VAL A 194 -13.58 -13.76 10.10
C VAL A 194 -14.00 -14.02 8.64
N SER A 195 -13.04 -14.39 7.81
CA SER A 195 -13.29 -14.57 6.37
C SER A 195 -12.80 -15.91 5.85
N THR A 196 -13.41 -16.37 4.77
CA THR A 196 -12.96 -17.53 3.99
C THR A 196 -13.02 -17.23 2.50
N SER A 197 -12.07 -17.79 1.73
CA SER A 197 -12.12 -17.73 0.27
C SER A 197 -12.91 -18.88 -0.33
N PHE A 198 -13.42 -18.66 -1.54
CA PHE A 198 -14.00 -19.72 -2.37
C PHE A 198 -12.86 -20.55 -2.99
N ASN A 199 -12.34 -21.52 -2.25
CA ASN A 199 -11.27 -22.40 -2.71
C ASN A 199 -11.76 -23.81 -2.94
N TYR A 200 -11.15 -24.50 -3.90
CA TYR A 200 -11.21 -25.93 -3.99
C TYR A 200 -10.25 -26.56 -2.98
N GLY A 201 -10.57 -27.79 -2.55
CA GLY A 201 -9.62 -28.61 -1.82
C GLY A 201 -8.40 -28.99 -2.67
N ASP A 202 -7.37 -29.55 -2.04
CA ASP A 202 -6.20 -30.07 -2.73
C ASP A 202 -6.39 -31.58 -3.04
N PRO A 203 -6.17 -32.06 -4.28
CA PRO A 203 -5.81 -31.28 -5.46
C PRO A 203 -7.00 -30.49 -6.04
N ALA A 204 -6.72 -29.25 -6.47
CA ALA A 204 -7.70 -28.47 -7.19
C ALA A 204 -7.95 -29.06 -8.59
N PRO A 205 -9.19 -29.02 -9.11
CA PRO A 205 -9.50 -29.53 -10.44
C PRO A 205 -9.02 -28.62 -11.57
N CYS A 206 -8.45 -27.46 -11.27
CA CYS A 206 -8.04 -26.46 -12.23
C CYS A 206 -6.79 -25.70 -11.74
N ASN A 207 -6.29 -24.79 -12.58
CA ASN A 207 -5.23 -23.87 -12.19
C ASN A 207 -5.80 -22.80 -11.26
N GLU A 208 -5.50 -22.92 -9.97
CA GLU A 208 -5.94 -22.01 -8.90
C GLU A 208 -7.45 -21.71 -8.97
N TYR A 209 -7.85 -20.46 -9.23
CA TYR A 209 -9.24 -19.99 -9.15
C TYR A 209 -10.04 -20.13 -10.46
N THR A 210 -9.45 -20.66 -11.52
CA THR A 210 -10.00 -20.56 -12.89
C THR A 210 -11.17 -21.48 -13.19
N CYS A 211 -11.57 -22.35 -12.28
CA CYS A 211 -12.74 -23.22 -12.43
C CYS A 211 -13.89 -22.93 -11.45
N LEU A 212 -13.78 -21.88 -10.66
CA LEU A 212 -14.88 -21.45 -9.79
C LEU A 212 -16.09 -21.00 -10.61
N THR A 213 -17.28 -21.48 -10.23
CA THR A 213 -18.57 -21.17 -10.88
C THR A 213 -19.57 -20.66 -9.86
N THR A 214 -20.64 -20.02 -10.34
CA THR A 214 -21.78 -19.62 -9.50
C THR A 214 -22.32 -20.77 -8.67
N ASP A 215 -22.57 -21.92 -9.32
CA ASP A 215 -23.18 -23.11 -8.64
C ASP A 215 -22.27 -23.65 -7.55
N TYR A 216 -20.96 -23.71 -7.81
CA TYR A 216 -19.99 -24.14 -6.80
C TYR A 216 -19.91 -23.20 -5.61
N ALA A 217 -19.86 -21.89 -5.87
CA ALA A 217 -19.83 -20.88 -4.80
C ALA A 217 -21.08 -20.96 -3.91
N ILE A 218 -22.26 -21.06 -4.52
CA ILE A 218 -23.55 -21.21 -3.81
C ILE A 218 -23.57 -22.52 -3.00
N ALA A 219 -23.13 -23.60 -3.59
CA ALA A 219 -23.07 -24.89 -2.89
C ALA A 219 -22.14 -24.86 -1.69
N LEU A 220 -21.00 -24.15 -1.80
CA LEU A 220 -20.06 -23.99 -0.71
C LEU A 220 -20.65 -23.14 0.43
N ILE A 221 -21.31 -22.02 0.13
CA ILE A 221 -21.99 -21.17 1.14
C ILE A 221 -23.02 -22.00 1.91
N ARG A 222 -23.87 -22.77 1.21
CA ARG A 222 -24.88 -23.63 1.83
C ARG A 222 -24.26 -24.75 2.70
N ARG A 223 -23.07 -25.20 2.34
CA ARG A 223 -22.34 -26.19 3.14
C ARG A 223 -21.82 -25.57 4.46
N TYR A 224 -21.33 -24.34 4.44
CA TYR A 224 -20.96 -23.61 5.66
C TYR A 224 -22.19 -23.40 6.57
N GLU A 225 -23.34 -23.05 5.98
CA GLU A 225 -24.61 -22.91 6.72
C GLU A 225 -25.05 -24.24 7.33
N GLN A 226 -24.98 -25.34 6.59
CA GLN A 226 -25.34 -26.68 7.06
C GLN A 226 -24.56 -27.12 8.31
N PHE A 227 -23.31 -26.69 8.43
CA PHE A 227 -22.43 -27.01 9.55
C PHE A 227 -22.40 -25.93 10.64
N ASP A 228 -23.23 -24.89 10.53
CA ASP A 228 -23.29 -23.75 11.47
C ASP A 228 -21.93 -23.08 11.71
N ILE A 229 -21.15 -22.90 10.62
CA ILE A 229 -19.81 -22.29 10.61
C ILE A 229 -19.70 -21.15 9.60
N VAL A 230 -20.80 -20.43 9.36
CA VAL A 230 -20.82 -19.29 8.42
C VAL A 230 -19.85 -18.21 8.89
N PRO A 231 -18.85 -17.83 8.07
CA PRO A 231 -17.95 -16.73 8.38
C PRO A 231 -18.66 -15.39 8.20
N GLU A 232 -18.02 -14.32 8.66
CA GLU A 232 -18.54 -12.95 8.47
C GLU A 232 -18.38 -12.46 7.04
N VAL A 233 -17.35 -12.96 6.33
CA VAL A 233 -17.04 -12.59 4.94
C VAL A 233 -16.69 -13.82 4.12
N PHE A 234 -17.35 -13.97 2.97
CA PHE A 234 -16.89 -14.83 1.89
C PHE A 234 -16.16 -13.98 0.84
N TRP A 235 -15.01 -14.43 0.37
CA TRP A 235 -14.25 -13.65 -0.60
C TRP A 235 -13.85 -14.46 -1.83
N LEU A 236 -14.03 -13.78 -2.97
CA LEU A 236 -13.69 -14.27 -4.28
C LEU A 236 -12.31 -13.72 -4.66
N ASP A 237 -11.35 -14.63 -4.81
CA ASP A 237 -9.99 -14.31 -5.24
C ASP A 237 -9.93 -14.04 -6.75
N ALA A 238 -8.74 -13.93 -7.31
CA ALA A 238 -8.49 -13.74 -8.73
C ALA A 238 -9.27 -14.73 -9.62
N GLY A 239 -9.35 -14.41 -10.90
CA GLY A 239 -9.85 -15.36 -11.90
C GLY A 239 -11.37 -15.41 -12.11
N TRP A 240 -12.15 -14.54 -11.49
CA TRP A 240 -13.60 -14.42 -11.75
C TRP A 240 -13.93 -13.78 -13.11
N TYR A 241 -12.96 -13.09 -13.70
CA TYR A 241 -13.03 -12.42 -14.98
C TYR A 241 -12.69 -13.36 -16.15
N GLU A 242 -12.95 -12.92 -17.38
CA GLU A 242 -12.62 -13.65 -18.60
C GLU A 242 -11.13 -14.03 -18.63
N GLN A 243 -10.87 -15.31 -18.91
CA GLN A 243 -9.52 -15.88 -18.84
C GLN A 243 -8.98 -16.19 -20.23
N ALA A 244 -7.71 -15.81 -20.49
CA ALA A 244 -6.96 -16.33 -21.62
C ALA A 244 -6.25 -17.65 -21.25
N ALA A 245 -6.06 -18.52 -22.24
CA ALA A 245 -5.22 -19.71 -22.08
C ALA A 245 -3.73 -19.32 -22.02
N ASP A 246 -2.97 -20.02 -21.19
CA ASP A 246 -1.52 -19.93 -21.17
C ASP A 246 -0.87 -20.79 -22.31
N TYR A 247 0.45 -20.85 -22.30
CA TYR A 247 1.23 -21.63 -23.28
C TYR A 247 0.94 -23.16 -23.22
N LYS A 248 0.34 -23.65 -22.14
CA LYS A 248 -0.12 -25.03 -21.99
C LYS A 248 -1.59 -25.21 -22.37
N ASN A 249 -2.20 -24.18 -22.93
CA ASN A 249 -3.62 -24.11 -23.24
C ASN A 249 -4.53 -24.29 -22.02
N GLN A 250 -4.07 -23.84 -20.86
CA GLN A 250 -4.82 -23.81 -19.62
C GLN A 250 -5.26 -22.39 -19.31
N LYS A 251 -6.46 -22.22 -18.80
CA LYS A 251 -6.89 -20.91 -18.29
C LYS A 251 -5.97 -20.48 -17.15
N ASN A 252 -5.53 -19.21 -17.17
CA ASN A 252 -4.62 -18.65 -16.19
C ASN A 252 -5.04 -17.22 -15.85
N TRP A 253 -5.40 -16.99 -14.62
CA TRP A 253 -5.85 -15.69 -14.14
C TRP A 253 -4.81 -14.58 -14.34
N ALA A 254 -3.54 -14.90 -14.14
CA ALA A 254 -2.46 -13.93 -14.19
C ALA A 254 -2.20 -13.36 -15.60
N ASN A 255 -2.61 -14.11 -16.66
CA ASN A 255 -2.41 -13.70 -18.05
C ASN A 255 -3.47 -12.72 -18.57
N THR A 256 -4.48 -12.38 -17.77
CA THR A 256 -5.60 -11.52 -18.18
C THR A 256 -5.99 -10.48 -17.14
N VAL A 257 -5.12 -10.21 -16.19
CA VAL A 257 -5.29 -9.06 -15.27
C VAL A 257 -5.38 -7.77 -16.09
N GLY A 258 -6.37 -6.94 -15.79
CA GLY A 258 -6.78 -5.82 -16.63
C GLY A 258 -7.99 -6.17 -17.54
N ASN A 259 -8.52 -7.40 -17.42
CA ASN A 259 -9.71 -7.86 -18.10
C ASN A 259 -10.85 -8.02 -17.08
N TRP A 260 -11.43 -6.89 -16.68
CA TRP A 260 -12.38 -6.85 -15.56
C TRP A 260 -13.84 -7.13 -15.97
N LYS A 261 -14.06 -7.89 -17.06
CA LYS A 261 -15.36 -8.43 -17.46
C LYS A 261 -15.56 -9.78 -16.79
N VAL A 262 -16.72 -9.97 -16.19
CA VAL A 262 -17.08 -11.27 -15.57
C VAL A 262 -17.10 -12.38 -16.62
N ASP A 263 -16.47 -13.50 -16.34
CA ASP A 263 -16.53 -14.69 -17.18
C ASP A 263 -17.95 -15.28 -17.17
N ARG A 264 -18.71 -15.00 -18.24
CA ARG A 264 -20.11 -15.39 -18.36
C ARG A 264 -20.33 -16.90 -18.60
N GLU A 265 -19.29 -17.63 -18.93
CA GLU A 265 -19.34 -19.10 -18.96
C GLU A 265 -19.50 -19.69 -17.55
N ARG A 266 -18.79 -19.10 -16.59
CA ARG A 266 -18.77 -19.57 -15.20
C ARG A 266 -19.75 -18.83 -14.30
N PHE A 267 -20.03 -17.58 -14.61
CA PHE A 267 -20.96 -16.69 -13.91
C PHE A 267 -21.96 -16.08 -14.90
N PRO A 268 -22.96 -16.87 -15.40
CA PRO A 268 -23.87 -16.43 -16.47
C PRO A 268 -24.60 -15.12 -16.16
N ASP A 269 -25.05 -14.96 -14.91
CA ASP A 269 -25.78 -13.80 -14.43
C ASP A 269 -24.89 -12.81 -13.65
N GLY A 270 -23.56 -12.88 -13.84
CA GLY A 270 -22.58 -12.07 -13.11
C GLY A 270 -22.32 -12.60 -11.70
N LEU A 271 -21.74 -11.74 -10.85
CA LEU A 271 -21.41 -12.09 -9.46
C LEU A 271 -22.59 -11.89 -8.50
N LYS A 272 -23.63 -11.18 -8.94
CA LYS A 272 -24.81 -10.85 -8.12
C LYS A 272 -25.48 -12.09 -7.47
N PRO A 273 -25.69 -13.22 -8.17
CA PRO A 273 -26.28 -14.40 -7.53
C PRO A 273 -25.45 -14.99 -6.39
N VAL A 274 -24.10 -14.88 -6.47
CA VAL A 274 -23.20 -15.28 -5.38
C VAL A 274 -23.33 -14.29 -4.21
N ALA A 275 -23.34 -12.99 -4.49
CA ALA A 275 -23.54 -11.95 -3.47
C ALA A 275 -24.88 -12.13 -2.73
N ASP A 276 -25.97 -12.38 -3.47
CA ASP A 276 -27.29 -12.59 -2.89
C ASP A 276 -27.34 -13.80 -1.94
N GLU A 277 -26.67 -14.90 -2.31
CA GLU A 277 -26.59 -16.06 -1.45
C GLU A 277 -25.71 -15.82 -0.22
N VAL A 278 -24.61 -15.09 -0.35
CA VAL A 278 -23.78 -14.64 0.79
C VAL A 278 -24.61 -13.78 1.74
N HIS A 279 -25.36 -12.81 1.21
CA HIS A 279 -26.22 -11.95 2.01
C HIS A 279 -27.38 -12.72 2.68
N ARG A 280 -27.93 -13.72 1.99
CA ARG A 280 -28.99 -14.60 2.54
C ARG A 280 -28.57 -15.26 3.84
N VAL A 281 -27.31 -15.69 3.96
CA VAL A 281 -26.79 -16.31 5.19
C VAL A 281 -26.27 -15.28 6.21
N GLY A 282 -26.46 -13.99 5.97
CA GLY A 282 -26.07 -12.90 6.87
C GLY A 282 -24.59 -12.53 6.83
N ALA A 283 -23.85 -13.03 5.85
CA ALA A 283 -22.43 -12.70 5.62
C ALA A 283 -22.26 -11.52 4.65
N LYS A 284 -21.03 -11.10 4.44
CA LYS A 284 -20.60 -10.05 3.52
C LYS A 284 -19.78 -10.62 2.37
N PHE A 285 -19.88 -10.00 1.19
CA PHE A 285 -19.19 -10.44 -0.02
C PHE A 285 -17.99 -9.55 -0.32
N MET A 286 -16.80 -10.15 -0.46
CA MET A 286 -15.55 -9.47 -0.82
C MET A 286 -15.05 -9.99 -2.17
N VAL A 287 -14.56 -9.09 -3.02
CA VAL A 287 -14.00 -9.44 -4.33
C VAL A 287 -12.61 -8.84 -4.52
N TRP A 288 -11.71 -9.65 -5.06
CA TRP A 288 -10.33 -9.31 -5.37
C TRP A 288 -10.22 -8.53 -6.69
N PHE A 289 -9.35 -7.51 -6.67
CA PHE A 289 -8.93 -6.73 -7.83
C PHE A 289 -7.43 -6.46 -7.79
N GLU A 290 -6.82 -6.28 -8.95
CA GLU A 290 -5.46 -5.79 -9.12
C GLU A 290 -5.42 -4.74 -10.24
N PRO A 291 -6.02 -3.55 -10.04
CA PRO A 291 -6.29 -2.60 -11.11
C PRO A 291 -5.06 -1.85 -11.61
N GLU A 292 -3.97 -1.85 -10.83
CA GLU A 292 -2.74 -1.16 -11.20
C GLU A 292 -1.91 -1.95 -12.22
N ARG A 293 -2.02 -3.28 -12.24
CA ARG A 293 -1.35 -4.14 -13.21
C ARG A 293 -2.29 -4.46 -14.39
N VAL A 294 -1.79 -4.25 -15.61
CA VAL A 294 -2.56 -4.50 -16.83
C VAL A 294 -1.72 -5.32 -17.80
N VAL A 295 -2.16 -6.53 -18.09
CA VAL A 295 -1.45 -7.43 -19.03
C VAL A 295 -1.71 -6.97 -20.47
N LYS A 296 -0.68 -7.06 -21.33
CA LYS A 296 -0.80 -6.73 -22.77
C LYS A 296 -1.90 -7.55 -23.43
N GLY A 297 -2.76 -6.86 -24.19
CA GLY A 297 -3.89 -7.49 -24.89
C GLY A 297 -5.13 -7.73 -24.02
N SER A 298 -5.09 -7.41 -22.72
CA SER A 298 -6.29 -7.39 -21.88
C SER A 298 -7.24 -6.24 -22.26
N GLN A 299 -8.46 -6.29 -21.75
CA GLN A 299 -9.51 -5.33 -22.07
C GLN A 299 -9.02 -3.88 -21.89
N TRP A 300 -8.53 -3.52 -20.71
CA TRP A 300 -8.11 -2.14 -20.42
C TRP A 300 -6.93 -1.68 -21.29
N ALA A 301 -5.98 -2.60 -21.59
CA ALA A 301 -4.86 -2.29 -22.48
C ALA A 301 -5.29 -1.97 -23.91
N VAL A 302 -6.37 -2.59 -24.37
CA VAL A 302 -6.91 -2.40 -25.75
C VAL A 302 -7.83 -1.19 -25.82
N GLU A 303 -8.68 -1.01 -24.80
CA GLU A 303 -9.67 0.09 -24.74
C GLU A 303 -8.98 1.44 -24.45
N HIS A 304 -7.91 1.44 -23.63
CA HIS A 304 -7.25 2.66 -23.14
C HIS A 304 -5.71 2.56 -23.22
N PRO A 305 -5.12 2.37 -24.40
CA PRO A 305 -3.66 2.27 -24.55
C PRO A 305 -2.93 3.54 -24.10
N GLU A 306 -3.58 4.70 -24.13
CA GLU A 306 -3.04 6.01 -23.71
C GLU A 306 -2.80 6.11 -22.18
N TRP A 307 -3.41 5.23 -21.39
CA TRP A 307 -3.24 5.19 -19.92
C TRP A 307 -2.26 4.12 -19.44
N MET A 308 -1.58 3.48 -20.39
CA MET A 308 -0.65 2.38 -20.10
C MET A 308 0.79 2.87 -20.01
N VAL A 309 1.39 2.80 -18.84
CA VAL A 309 2.81 3.08 -18.64
C VAL A 309 3.61 1.86 -19.09
N ASP A 310 4.31 1.98 -20.22
CA ASP A 310 5.05 0.88 -20.86
C ASP A 310 6.55 0.96 -20.57
N VAL A 311 7.15 -0.18 -20.32
CA VAL A 311 8.60 -0.35 -20.17
C VAL A 311 9.16 -1.42 -21.12
N GLY A 312 8.33 -1.95 -22.04
CA GLY A 312 8.69 -3.03 -22.95
C GLY A 312 8.55 -4.43 -22.32
N ALA A 313 7.88 -4.56 -21.17
CA ALA A 313 7.53 -5.84 -20.55
C ALA A 313 6.21 -6.41 -21.13
N ASP A 314 5.79 -7.59 -20.66
CA ASP A 314 4.53 -8.22 -21.07
C ASP A 314 3.29 -7.62 -20.38
N GLN A 315 3.51 -6.63 -19.55
CA GLN A 315 2.48 -5.94 -18.78
C GLN A 315 2.79 -4.45 -18.68
N TYR A 316 1.74 -3.69 -18.37
CA TYR A 316 1.77 -2.26 -18.15
C TYR A 316 1.47 -1.94 -16.68
N LEU A 317 1.87 -0.77 -16.25
CA LEU A 317 1.32 -0.14 -15.05
C LEU A 317 0.22 0.85 -15.51
N PHE A 318 -0.97 0.77 -14.90
CA PHE A 318 -2.04 1.73 -15.14
C PHE A 318 -1.66 3.11 -14.59
N ASP A 319 -1.84 4.17 -15.37
CA ASP A 319 -1.39 5.53 -15.00
C ASP A 319 -2.37 6.21 -14.03
N LEU A 320 -2.34 5.83 -12.75
CA LEU A 320 -3.11 6.49 -11.69
C LEU A 320 -2.72 7.96 -11.48
N GLY A 321 -1.55 8.37 -11.95
CA GLY A 321 -1.12 9.75 -11.94
C GLY A 321 -1.86 10.64 -12.95
N ASN A 322 -2.49 10.04 -13.97
CA ASN A 322 -3.37 10.72 -14.90
C ASN A 322 -4.79 10.87 -14.29
N PRO A 323 -5.29 12.10 -14.09
CA PRO A 323 -6.62 12.31 -13.50
C PRO A 323 -7.77 11.67 -14.29
N GLU A 324 -7.74 11.72 -15.64
CA GLU A 324 -8.79 11.14 -16.49
C GLU A 324 -8.83 9.61 -16.36
N ALA A 325 -7.65 8.97 -16.40
CA ALA A 325 -7.52 7.53 -16.22
C ALA A 325 -8.05 7.10 -14.83
N ARG A 326 -7.68 7.84 -13.80
CA ARG A 326 -8.11 7.57 -12.43
C ARG A 326 -9.62 7.75 -12.25
N GLU A 327 -10.21 8.86 -12.73
CA GLU A 327 -11.66 9.10 -12.70
C GLU A 327 -12.41 7.94 -13.36
N TRP A 328 -12.00 7.59 -14.56
CA TRP A 328 -12.59 6.46 -15.28
C TRP A 328 -12.51 5.15 -14.51
N MET A 329 -11.35 4.85 -13.90
CA MET A 329 -11.17 3.64 -13.09
C MET A 329 -12.05 3.66 -11.83
N CYS A 330 -12.19 4.82 -11.18
CA CYS A 330 -13.08 5.01 -10.05
C CYS A 330 -14.52 4.65 -10.43
N ASP A 331 -15.03 5.23 -11.52
CA ASP A 331 -16.40 4.97 -12.00
C ASP A 331 -16.59 3.51 -12.40
N TYR A 332 -15.63 2.93 -13.15
CA TYR A 332 -15.71 1.55 -13.60
C TYR A 332 -15.79 0.56 -12.42
N ILE A 333 -14.91 0.72 -11.43
CA ILE A 333 -14.86 -0.18 -10.27
C ILE A 333 -16.01 0.10 -9.31
N GLY A 334 -16.39 1.36 -9.11
CA GLY A 334 -17.56 1.76 -8.30
C GLY A 334 -18.85 1.16 -8.83
N ASP A 335 -19.12 1.34 -10.11
CA ASP A 335 -20.29 0.75 -10.79
C ASP A 335 -20.28 -0.78 -10.68
N PHE A 336 -19.12 -1.41 -10.86
CA PHE A 336 -19.00 -2.85 -10.74
C PHE A 336 -19.32 -3.35 -9.33
N ILE A 337 -18.84 -2.65 -8.29
CA ILE A 337 -19.13 -2.95 -6.88
C ILE A 337 -20.63 -2.89 -6.61
N GLU A 338 -21.28 -1.81 -7.04
CA GLU A 338 -22.73 -1.62 -6.86
C GLU A 338 -23.55 -2.69 -7.58
N GLN A 339 -23.29 -2.91 -8.87
CA GLN A 339 -24.03 -3.85 -9.70
C GLN A 339 -23.86 -5.29 -9.23
N SER A 340 -22.72 -5.65 -8.70
CA SER A 340 -22.39 -7.01 -8.24
C SER A 340 -22.78 -7.26 -6.78
N GLY A 341 -23.18 -6.26 -6.00
CA GLY A 341 -23.53 -6.39 -4.59
C GLY A 341 -22.31 -6.70 -3.70
N ILE A 342 -21.19 -6.09 -3.99
CA ILE A 342 -19.93 -6.28 -3.26
C ILE A 342 -19.92 -5.38 -2.03
N ASP A 343 -19.60 -5.93 -0.85
CA ASP A 343 -19.48 -5.18 0.41
C ASP A 343 -18.04 -4.75 0.72
N TYR A 344 -17.06 -5.53 0.26
CA TYR A 344 -15.64 -5.28 0.49
C TYR A 344 -14.86 -5.37 -0.81
N TYR A 345 -14.13 -4.30 -1.10
CA TYR A 345 -13.11 -4.28 -2.14
C TYR A 345 -11.78 -4.79 -1.57
N ARG A 346 -11.17 -5.79 -2.22
CA ARG A 346 -9.84 -6.28 -1.87
C ARG A 346 -8.87 -5.98 -2.99
N GLN A 347 -7.91 -5.10 -2.72
CA GLN A 347 -6.84 -4.78 -3.66
C GLN A 347 -5.61 -5.64 -3.40
N ASP A 348 -5.05 -6.17 -4.48
CA ASP A 348 -3.75 -6.82 -4.52
C ASP A 348 -2.82 -6.09 -5.48
N PHE A 349 -1.51 -6.39 -5.43
CA PHE A 349 -0.54 -5.80 -6.34
C PHE A 349 0.68 -6.71 -6.48
N ASN A 350 0.74 -7.45 -7.59
CA ASN A 350 1.74 -8.48 -7.87
C ASN A 350 2.80 -8.06 -8.90
N MET A 351 3.20 -6.78 -8.89
CA MET A 351 4.29 -6.27 -9.73
C MET A 351 5.18 -5.30 -8.97
N GLU A 352 6.33 -4.96 -9.55
CA GLU A 352 7.28 -3.99 -9.03
C GLU A 352 7.21 -2.68 -9.83
N PRO A 353 6.48 -1.66 -9.33
CA PRO A 353 6.21 -0.45 -10.10
C PRO A 353 7.40 0.51 -10.23
N ALA A 354 8.42 0.39 -9.37
CA ALA A 354 9.55 1.34 -9.36
C ALA A 354 10.24 1.48 -10.73
N TRP A 355 10.39 0.38 -11.46
CA TRP A 355 10.98 0.41 -12.79
C TRP A 355 10.08 1.12 -13.81
N PHE A 356 8.75 0.94 -13.70
CA PHE A 356 7.78 1.62 -14.57
C PHE A 356 7.83 3.13 -14.35
N TRP A 357 7.91 3.59 -13.12
CA TRP A 357 8.04 5.00 -12.80
C TRP A 357 9.36 5.57 -13.31
N ALA A 358 10.49 4.98 -12.91
CA ALA A 358 11.82 5.50 -13.23
C ALA A 358 12.09 5.58 -14.74
N LYS A 359 11.64 4.59 -15.53
CA LYS A 359 11.83 4.57 -16.98
C LYS A 359 10.97 5.59 -17.72
N ASN A 360 9.88 6.02 -17.11
CA ASN A 360 8.93 6.97 -17.68
C ASN A 360 8.95 8.35 -17.00
N ASP A 361 9.89 8.61 -16.09
CA ASP A 361 10.15 9.96 -15.60
C ASP A 361 10.68 10.85 -16.72
N GLU A 362 10.22 12.10 -16.75
CA GLU A 362 10.74 13.10 -17.67
C GLU A 362 12.19 13.49 -17.30
N PRO A 363 13.03 13.89 -18.25
CA PRO A 363 14.39 14.36 -17.97
C PRO A 363 14.41 15.47 -16.91
N GLY A 364 15.18 15.27 -15.82
CA GLY A 364 15.30 16.20 -14.71
C GLY A 364 14.09 16.21 -13.75
N ARG A 365 13.23 15.18 -13.83
CA ARG A 365 12.03 15.05 -12.99
C ARG A 365 11.91 13.67 -12.34
N ALA A 366 13.02 13.06 -11.96
CA ALA A 366 13.05 11.75 -11.33
C ALA A 366 12.21 11.71 -10.04
N GLY A 367 11.34 10.71 -9.92
CA GLY A 367 10.47 10.47 -8.78
C GLY A 367 9.11 11.19 -8.84
N ILE A 368 8.86 12.05 -9.85
CA ILE A 368 7.56 12.73 -9.99
C ILE A 368 6.47 11.73 -10.41
N ARG A 369 6.77 10.79 -11.30
CA ARG A 369 5.80 9.79 -11.72
C ARG A 369 5.37 8.89 -10.55
N GLU A 370 6.32 8.49 -9.70
CA GLU A 370 6.00 7.79 -8.46
C GLU A 370 5.04 8.62 -7.58
N ILE A 371 5.37 9.90 -7.33
CA ILE A 371 4.54 10.77 -6.49
C ILE A 371 3.12 10.86 -7.05
N ARG A 372 2.97 11.09 -8.35
CA ARG A 372 1.66 11.20 -8.99
C ARG A 372 0.86 9.91 -8.93
N HIS A 373 1.52 8.78 -9.13
CA HIS A 373 0.89 7.47 -9.01
C HIS A 373 0.37 7.22 -7.59
N ILE A 374 1.20 7.48 -6.56
CA ILE A 374 0.81 7.27 -5.17
C ILE A 374 -0.29 8.25 -4.71
N GLU A 375 -0.21 9.53 -5.13
CA GLU A 375 -1.30 10.48 -4.88
C GLU A 375 -2.61 10.02 -5.56
N GLY A 376 -2.51 9.47 -6.77
CA GLY A 376 -3.64 8.89 -7.50
C GLY A 376 -4.23 7.66 -6.82
N LEU A 377 -3.38 6.77 -6.30
CA LEU A 377 -3.79 5.60 -5.54
C LEU A 377 -4.56 6.00 -4.26
N TYR A 378 -4.07 7.02 -3.53
CA TYR A 378 -4.78 7.53 -2.36
C TYR A 378 -6.13 8.14 -2.72
N ALA A 379 -6.21 8.91 -3.81
CA ALA A 379 -7.47 9.48 -4.28
C ALA A 379 -8.48 8.40 -4.70
N PHE A 380 -8.01 7.30 -5.30
CA PHE A 380 -8.85 6.15 -5.61
C PHE A 380 -9.38 5.46 -4.33
N TRP A 381 -8.53 5.28 -3.32
CA TRP A 381 -8.99 4.71 -2.05
C TRP A 381 -9.96 5.64 -1.31
N ASP A 382 -9.75 6.95 -1.36
CA ASP A 382 -10.67 7.93 -0.78
C ASP A 382 -12.05 7.84 -1.45
N TYR A 383 -12.09 7.75 -2.80
CA TYR A 383 -13.33 7.52 -3.56
C TYR A 383 -14.09 6.25 -3.14
N LEU A 384 -13.38 5.14 -2.92
CA LEU A 384 -14.01 3.88 -2.48
C LEU A 384 -14.53 3.93 -1.03
N LEU A 385 -14.12 4.93 -0.24
CA LEU A 385 -14.56 5.11 1.14
C LEU A 385 -15.80 6.00 1.27
N GLU A 386 -16.07 6.82 0.26
CA GLU A 386 -17.27 7.69 0.16
C GLU A 386 -18.48 6.91 -0.31
#